data_d86647311fe0b2e4384d23e9779d3d10
#
_entry.id   d86647311fe0b2e4384d23e9779d3d10
#
_cell.length_a   1.000
_cell.length_b   1.000
_cell.length_c   1.000
_cell.angle_alpha   90.00
_cell.angle_beta   90.00
_cell.angle_gamma   90.00
#
_symmetry.space_group_name_H-M   'P 1'
#
loop_
_entity.id
_entity.type
_entity.pdbx_description
1 polymer ?
#
loop_
_entity_poly.entity_id
_entity_poly.type
_entity_poly.pdbx_seq_one_letter_code
_entity_poly.pdbx_strand_id
1 'polypeptide(L)'
;MVDTATIIEWILIVLVFGLYFVIPFIMNHIDNPDSRIKTLKVLNISYLAATIVLIGYIVYEFCVFEMESNFRLSRVGLIVISIIMYYYHTFVKSKQWTEE
;
A
#
# COMPACT_ATOMS: atom_id res chain seq x y z
N MET A 1 -25.63 -5.55 -4.58
CA MET A 1 -25.25 -4.53 -5.56
C MET A 1 -24.02 -3.80 -5.08
N VAL A 2 -22.99 -3.73 -5.92
CA VAL A 2 -21.72 -3.08 -5.58
C VAL A 2 -21.84 -1.60 -5.93
N ASP A 3 -21.65 -0.72 -4.97
CA ASP A 3 -21.71 0.71 -5.22
C ASP A 3 -20.33 1.27 -5.63
N THR A 4 -20.32 2.52 -6.06
CA THR A 4 -19.09 3.17 -6.54
C THR A 4 -18.03 3.23 -5.44
N ALA A 5 -18.44 3.47 -4.19
CA ALA A 5 -17.49 3.54 -3.07
C ALA A 5 -16.76 2.22 -2.87
N THR A 6 -17.49 1.10 -2.96
CA THR A 6 -16.89 -0.23 -2.84
C THR A 6 -15.91 -0.51 -3.97
N ILE A 7 -16.26 -0.11 -5.19
CA ILE A 7 -15.38 -0.29 -6.36
C ILE A 7 -14.08 0.48 -6.17
N ILE A 8 -14.15 1.75 -5.76
CA ILE A 8 -12.98 2.58 -5.53
C ILE A 8 -12.10 1.96 -4.44
N GLU A 9 -12.72 1.48 -3.37
CA GLU A 9 -11.98 0.85 -2.28
C GLU A 9 -11.23 -0.38 -2.74
N TRP A 10 -11.87 -1.26 -3.54
CA TRP A 10 -11.22 -2.45 -4.06
C TRP A 10 -10.06 -2.10 -4.99
N ILE A 11 -10.21 -1.06 -5.82
CA ILE A 11 -9.14 -0.59 -6.69
C ILE A 11 -7.93 -0.14 -5.85
N LEU A 12 -8.18 0.61 -4.78
CA LEU A 12 -7.11 1.07 -3.89
C LEU A 12 -6.42 -0.10 -3.17
N ILE A 13 -7.19 -1.08 -2.71
CA ILE A 13 -6.64 -2.28 -2.06
C ILE A 13 -5.72 -3.03 -3.03
N VAL A 14 -6.19 -3.27 -4.25
CA VAL A 14 -5.41 -3.96 -5.27
C VAL A 14 -4.14 -3.17 -5.61
N LEU A 15 -4.24 -1.85 -5.70
CA LEU A 15 -3.09 -1.00 -5.98
C LEU A 15 -2.03 -1.10 -4.89
N VAL A 16 -2.45 -1.00 -3.61
CA VAL A 16 -1.52 -1.05 -2.48
C VAL A 16 -0.84 -2.42 -2.39
N PHE A 17 -1.63 -3.49 -2.41
CA PHE A 17 -1.07 -4.84 -2.33
C PHE A 17 -0.27 -5.19 -3.58
N GLY A 18 -0.73 -4.76 -4.75
CA GLY A 18 -0.01 -4.97 -6.00
C GLY A 18 1.38 -4.32 -5.97
N LEU A 19 1.46 -3.09 -5.51
CA LEU A 19 2.74 -2.41 -5.37
C LEU A 19 3.66 -3.15 -4.40
N TYR A 20 3.12 -3.63 -3.29
CA TYR A 20 3.90 -4.37 -2.31
C TYR A 20 4.59 -5.60 -2.93
N PHE A 21 3.89 -6.31 -3.82
CA PHE A 21 4.43 -7.49 -4.47
C PHE A 21 5.24 -7.17 -5.72
N VAL A 22 4.88 -6.11 -6.46
CA VAL A 22 5.55 -5.73 -7.70
C VAL A 22 6.91 -5.10 -7.44
N ILE A 23 7.06 -4.32 -6.38
CA ILE A 23 8.31 -3.64 -6.09
C ILE A 23 9.47 -4.63 -5.98
N PRO A 24 9.39 -5.73 -5.19
CA PRO A 24 10.47 -6.71 -5.16
C PRO A 24 10.76 -7.33 -6.52
N PHE A 25 9.72 -7.60 -7.31
CA PHE A 25 9.88 -8.18 -8.65
C PHE A 25 10.68 -7.24 -9.54
N ILE A 26 10.35 -5.96 -9.55
CA ILE A 26 11.05 -4.97 -10.35
C ILE A 26 12.49 -4.81 -9.85
N MET A 27 12.68 -4.73 -8.54
CA MET A 27 14.02 -4.55 -7.97
C MET A 27 14.95 -5.71 -8.27
N ASN A 28 14.42 -6.93 -8.33
CA ASN A 28 15.23 -8.10 -8.63
C ASN A 28 15.68 -8.15 -10.09
N HIS A 29 15.02 -7.41 -10.96
CA HIS A 29 15.37 -7.36 -12.40
C HIS A 29 16.30 -6.22 -12.75
N ILE A 30 16.63 -5.35 -11.81
CA ILE A 30 17.53 -4.22 -12.04
C ILE A 30 18.93 -4.61 -11.55
N ASP A 31 19.88 -4.62 -12.46
CA ASP A 31 21.28 -4.98 -12.14
C ASP A 31 22.12 -3.76 -11.77
N ASN A 32 21.83 -2.61 -12.35
CA ASN A 32 22.62 -1.39 -12.12
C ASN A 32 22.29 -0.79 -10.76
N PRO A 33 23.27 -0.63 -9.84
CA PRO A 33 23.00 -0.09 -8.51
C PRO A 33 22.39 1.32 -8.51
N ASP A 34 22.85 2.19 -9.41
CA ASP A 34 22.33 3.56 -9.49
C ASP A 34 20.87 3.58 -9.93
N SER A 35 20.52 2.78 -10.94
CA SER A 35 19.15 2.65 -11.40
C SER A 35 18.27 2.02 -10.33
N ARG A 36 18.82 1.06 -9.59
CA ARG A 36 18.09 0.39 -8.51
C ARG A 36 17.68 1.38 -7.43
N ILE A 37 18.61 2.23 -6.99
CA ILE A 37 18.34 3.25 -5.96
C ILE A 37 17.27 4.23 -6.44
N LYS A 38 17.39 4.74 -7.65
CA LYS A 38 16.43 5.69 -8.22
C LYS A 38 15.04 5.06 -8.36
N THR A 39 14.98 3.86 -8.90
CA THR A 39 13.72 3.14 -9.08
C THR A 39 13.06 2.84 -7.73
N LEU A 40 13.85 2.38 -6.76
CA LEU A 40 13.33 2.11 -5.43
C LEU A 40 12.74 3.36 -4.79
N LYS A 41 13.40 4.51 -4.95
CA LYS A 41 12.91 5.76 -4.40
C LYS A 41 11.54 6.14 -5.00
N VAL A 42 11.41 6.05 -6.32
CA VAL A 42 10.14 6.34 -7.00
C VAL A 42 9.05 5.36 -6.56
N LEU A 43 9.38 4.07 -6.51
CA LEU A 43 8.41 3.04 -6.12
C LEU A 43 7.98 3.21 -4.66
N ASN A 44 8.90 3.56 -3.78
CA ASN A 44 8.57 3.80 -2.36
C ASN A 44 7.65 5.00 -2.19
N ILE A 45 7.88 6.08 -2.95
CA ILE A 45 7.01 7.26 -2.92
C ILE A 45 5.62 6.89 -3.45
N SER A 46 5.55 6.13 -4.53
CA SER A 46 4.28 5.68 -5.09
C SER A 46 3.52 4.78 -4.10
N TYR A 47 4.23 3.87 -3.43
CA TYR A 47 3.64 2.98 -2.42
C TYR A 47 3.10 3.80 -1.24
N LEU A 48 3.89 4.75 -0.76
CA LEU A 48 3.47 5.63 0.34
C LEU A 48 2.20 6.41 -0.03
N ALA A 49 2.19 7.01 -1.21
CA ALA A 49 1.03 7.78 -1.68
C ALA A 49 -0.21 6.89 -1.77
N ALA A 50 -0.08 5.70 -2.34
CA ALA A 50 -1.21 4.77 -2.46
C ALA A 50 -1.73 4.35 -1.08
N THR A 51 -0.83 4.08 -0.13
CA THR A 51 -1.20 3.69 1.22
C THR A 51 -1.93 4.82 1.94
N ILE A 52 -1.43 6.05 1.81
CA ILE A 52 -2.07 7.22 2.42
C ILE A 52 -3.46 7.44 1.83
N VAL A 53 -3.60 7.31 0.51
CA VAL A 53 -4.91 7.46 -0.13
C VAL A 53 -5.89 6.39 0.34
N LEU A 54 -5.44 5.14 0.44
CA LEU A 54 -6.30 4.05 0.93
C LEU A 54 -6.77 4.31 2.36
N ILE A 55 -5.84 4.64 3.26
CA ILE A 55 -6.18 4.89 4.66
C ILE A 55 -7.11 6.10 4.77
N GLY A 56 -6.82 7.18 4.05
CA GLY A 56 -7.67 8.36 4.04
C GLY A 56 -9.07 8.08 3.54
N TYR A 57 -9.18 7.25 2.50
CA TYR A 57 -10.48 6.86 1.97
C TYR A 57 -11.29 6.04 2.99
N ILE A 58 -10.65 5.11 3.68
CA ILE A 58 -11.31 4.31 4.71
C ILE A 58 -11.79 5.21 5.86
N VAL A 59 -10.96 6.15 6.30
CA VAL A 59 -11.35 7.10 7.34
C VAL A 59 -12.52 7.95 6.87
N TYR A 60 -12.51 8.39 5.61
CA TYR A 60 -13.63 9.13 5.03
C TYR A 60 -14.92 8.31 5.10
N GLU A 61 -14.85 7.02 4.76
CA GLU A 61 -16.02 6.14 4.84
C GLU A 61 -16.55 6.03 6.26
N PHE A 62 -15.66 5.94 7.26
CA PHE A 62 -16.09 5.92 8.66
C PHE A 62 -16.80 7.20 9.08
N CYS A 63 -16.41 8.35 8.51
CA CYS A 63 -17.02 9.64 8.87
C CYS A 63 -18.35 9.88 8.17
N VAL A 64 -18.51 9.38 6.95
CA VAL A 64 -19.66 9.70 6.09
C VAL A 64 -20.71 8.60 6.12
N PHE A 65 -20.30 7.34 6.14
CA PHE A 65 -21.22 6.21 6.07
C PHE A 65 -21.37 5.55 7.44
N GLU A 66 -22.62 5.17 7.76
CA GLU A 66 -22.87 4.32 8.92
C GLU A 66 -22.55 2.89 8.52
N MET A 67 -21.59 2.30 9.23
CA MET A 67 -21.16 0.94 8.97
C MET A 67 -21.55 0.02 10.12
N GLU A 68 -21.91 -1.21 9.79
CA GLU A 68 -22.08 -2.24 10.80
C GLU A 68 -20.75 -2.56 11.48
N SER A 69 -20.82 -3.09 12.69
CA SER A 69 -19.62 -3.39 13.49
C SER A 69 -18.64 -4.28 12.75
N ASN A 70 -19.14 -5.27 12.01
CA ASN A 70 -18.30 -6.19 11.26
C ASN A 70 -17.52 -5.48 10.14
N PHE A 71 -18.16 -4.54 9.45
CA PHE A 71 -17.50 -3.75 8.43
C PHE A 71 -16.43 -2.85 9.03
N ARG A 72 -16.72 -2.22 10.16
CA ARG A 72 -15.72 -1.38 10.84
C ARG A 72 -14.50 -2.19 11.25
N LEU A 73 -14.71 -3.38 11.78
CA LEU A 73 -13.62 -4.26 12.18
C LEU A 73 -12.75 -4.63 10.98
N SER A 74 -13.37 -4.98 9.85
CA SER A 74 -12.65 -5.31 8.63
C SER A 74 -11.82 -4.13 8.13
N ARG A 75 -12.37 -2.92 8.16
CA ARG A 75 -11.68 -1.72 7.69
C ARG A 75 -10.52 -1.35 8.60
N VAL A 76 -10.71 -1.47 9.92
CA VAL A 76 -9.62 -1.26 10.88
C VAL A 76 -8.52 -2.29 10.63
N GLY A 77 -8.88 -3.54 10.38
CA GLY A 77 -7.91 -4.57 10.03
C GLY A 77 -7.11 -4.23 8.79
N LEU A 78 -7.76 -3.70 7.75
CA LEU A 78 -7.08 -3.28 6.53
C LEU A 78 -6.07 -2.15 6.81
N ILE A 79 -6.44 -1.18 7.62
CA ILE A 79 -5.54 -0.09 7.99
C ILE A 79 -4.31 -0.65 8.71
N VAL A 80 -4.53 -1.53 9.70
CA VAL A 80 -3.44 -2.12 10.47
C VAL A 80 -2.52 -2.93 9.57
N ILE A 81 -3.08 -3.78 8.70
CA ILE A 81 -2.29 -4.58 7.76
C ILE A 81 -1.48 -3.69 6.83
N SER A 82 -2.10 -2.64 6.29
CA SER A 82 -1.41 -1.72 5.38
C SER A 82 -0.23 -1.03 6.07
N ILE A 83 -0.41 -0.60 7.32
CA ILE A 83 0.65 0.03 8.10
C ILE A 83 1.78 -0.96 8.35
N ILE A 84 1.47 -2.19 8.75
CA ILE A 84 2.46 -3.23 9.00
C ILE A 84 3.23 -3.54 7.72
N MET A 85 2.55 -3.71 6.60
CA MET A 85 3.18 -3.98 5.31
C MET A 85 4.11 -2.84 4.88
N TYR A 86 3.66 -1.60 5.04
CA TYR A 86 4.48 -0.44 4.70
C TYR A 86 5.72 -0.38 5.59
N TYR A 87 5.55 -0.60 6.90
CA TYR A 87 6.65 -0.59 7.83
C TYR A 87 7.68 -1.68 7.50
N TYR A 88 7.20 -2.90 7.25
CA TYR A 88 8.08 -4.00 6.86
C TYR A 88 8.81 -3.70 5.57
N HIS A 89 8.10 -3.20 4.56
CA HIS A 89 8.71 -2.87 3.27
C HIS A 89 9.80 -1.82 3.45
N THR A 90 9.52 -0.75 4.22
CA THR A 90 10.45 0.36 4.38
C THR A 90 11.68 -0.04 5.19
N PHE A 91 11.48 -0.76 6.29
CA PHE A 91 12.57 -1.01 7.24
C PHE A 91 13.28 -2.34 7.02
N VAL A 92 12.70 -3.27 6.29
CA VAL A 92 13.31 -4.58 6.05
C VAL A 92 13.68 -4.74 4.58
N LYS A 93 12.70 -4.66 3.69
CA LYS A 93 12.94 -4.91 2.27
C LYS A 93 13.79 -3.82 1.61
N SER A 94 13.50 -2.55 1.90
CA SER A 94 14.27 -1.46 1.30
C SER A 94 15.73 -1.49 1.71
N LYS A 95 16.02 -1.89 2.93
CA LYS A 95 17.40 -2.00 3.39
C LYS A 95 18.18 -3.07 2.61
N GLN A 96 17.52 -4.18 2.27
CA GLN A 96 18.17 -5.24 1.51
C GLN A 96 18.65 -4.74 0.13
N TRP A 97 17.97 -3.77 -0.45
CA TRP A 97 18.30 -3.24 -1.77
C TRP A 97 19.23 -2.05 -1.73
N THR A 98 19.37 -1.36 -0.59
CA THR A 98 20.18 -0.16 -0.47
C THR A 98 21.46 -0.38 0.30
N GLU A 99 21.55 -1.41 1.12
CA GLU A 99 22.76 -1.76 1.84
C GLU A 99 23.57 -2.80 1.06
N GLU A 100 24.76 -2.41 0.60
CA GLU A 100 25.71 -3.31 0.00
C GLU A 100 27.10 -3.02 0.53
#